data_faa6b38e7d0efa92b9293ab0fd78a048
#
_entry.id   faa6b38e7d0efa92b9293ab0fd78a048
#
_cell.length_a   1.000
_cell.length_b   1.000
_cell.length_c   1.000
_cell.angle_alpha   90.00
_cell.angle_beta   90.00
_cell.angle_gamma   90.00
#
_symmetry.space_group_name_H-M   'P 1'
#
loop_
_entity.id
_entity.type
_entity.pdbx_description
1 polymer ?
#
loop_
_entity_poly.entity_id
_entity_poly.type
_entity_poly.pdbx_seq_one_letter_code
_entity_poly.pdbx_strand_id
1 'polypeptide(L)'
;MQKNNGVVSETGYKQELKRSLTFWDLMIYGLVFMVPIAPFGIYGVVAQGSNGMVALAYLIGMVAMIFTALSYATMSEAFPIAGSVYSYAQRGINDSAGFIAGWLILLDYIFVPALLYVVSAAALHDIVPEIPLIVWLVLFIAINTVINIIGIEFTARANKIIIVLELIVLAIFVVVGVLAIVQGVNGAEFTFKPLYDPNEFSLGLVMGAVSIAVLSFLGFDAIATLAEESKGGKKAVGNAIIVSLLVVGVLFIIQTWVAALIWPDYTSFENADVAFYQIAEIAGGAWLKWLTIIATAVAWGIADALVAQAAISRVLYSMARDRKLPKILAKVHPKFKTPYISTMLVAIISLIVTSFFANRIGELASVINFGALTAFLFLHVSVIVYFIGKKKSKNYMKHLILPAIGFVIIAFVWYNLDALSKQLGFIWLGIGIVYLIVLKMTKRDTRINLDE
;
A
#
# COMPACT_ATOMS: atom_id res chain seq x y z
N MET A 1 -2.82 40.31 17.13
CA MET A 1 -3.19 39.01 17.73
C MET A 1 -4.69 38.81 17.54
N GLN A 2 -5.10 38.19 16.43
CA GLN A 2 -6.49 37.77 16.23
C GLN A 2 -6.68 36.42 16.91
N LYS A 3 -7.56 36.36 17.90
CA LYS A 3 -8.06 35.11 18.47
C LYS A 3 -8.84 34.36 17.38
N ASN A 4 -8.26 33.32 16.81
CA ASN A 4 -8.99 32.33 16.03
C ASN A 4 -9.92 31.56 17.00
N ASN A 5 -11.17 32.00 17.09
CA ASN A 5 -12.24 31.18 17.65
C ASN A 5 -12.43 30.00 16.69
N GLY A 6 -11.94 28.82 17.08
CA GLY A 6 -12.07 27.60 16.29
C GLY A 6 -13.54 27.33 15.97
N VAL A 7 -13.86 27.42 14.69
CA VAL A 7 -15.18 27.02 14.18
C VAL A 7 -15.28 25.52 14.38
N VAL A 8 -16.16 25.09 15.28
CA VAL A 8 -16.54 23.68 15.42
C VAL A 8 -17.16 23.28 14.09
N SER A 9 -16.52 22.35 13.37
CA SER A 9 -17.05 21.84 12.10
C SER A 9 -18.38 21.10 12.37
N GLU A 10 -19.24 20.97 11.34
CA GLU A 10 -20.48 20.16 11.39
C GLU A 10 -20.23 18.71 11.86
N THR A 11 -18.99 18.28 11.95
CA THR A 11 -18.52 16.96 12.40
C THR A 11 -18.17 16.90 13.88
N GLY A 12 -18.23 18.01 14.63
CA GLY A 12 -17.95 18.05 16.08
C GLY A 12 -16.47 18.19 16.45
N TYR A 13 -15.55 18.30 15.48
CA TYR A 13 -14.11 18.44 15.70
C TYR A 13 -13.65 19.88 15.65
N LYS A 14 -12.76 20.30 16.57
CA LYS A 14 -11.96 21.51 16.43
C LYS A 14 -10.89 21.27 15.37
N GLN A 15 -10.86 22.11 14.34
CA GLN A 15 -9.80 22.08 13.35
C GLN A 15 -8.52 22.67 13.96
N GLU A 16 -7.53 21.82 14.25
CA GLU A 16 -6.24 22.22 14.84
C GLU A 16 -5.13 22.28 13.77
N LEU A 17 -5.26 21.50 12.70
CA LEU A 17 -4.23 21.41 11.65
C LEU A 17 -4.36 22.57 10.65
N LYS A 18 -3.19 23.11 10.25
CA LYS A 18 -3.12 24.20 9.27
C LYS A 18 -3.42 23.67 7.87
N ARG A 19 -4.45 24.20 7.22
CA ARG A 19 -4.71 23.92 5.79
C ARG A 19 -3.59 24.50 4.93
N SER A 20 -2.69 23.65 4.46
CA SER A 20 -1.51 24.06 3.68
C SER A 20 -1.38 23.33 2.36
N LEU A 21 -1.96 22.12 2.22
CA LEU A 21 -1.76 21.23 1.08
C LEU A 21 -2.67 21.57 -0.08
N THR A 22 -2.08 21.72 -1.27
CA THR A 22 -2.79 21.89 -2.53
C THR A 22 -3.17 20.51 -3.10
N PHE A 23 -3.99 20.50 -4.18
CA PHE A 23 -4.28 19.28 -4.94
C PHE A 23 -3.00 18.56 -5.42
N TRP A 24 -2.01 19.30 -5.92
CA TRP A 24 -0.75 18.75 -6.39
C TRP A 24 0.11 18.16 -5.26
N ASP A 25 0.11 18.78 -4.09
CA ASP A 25 0.81 18.23 -2.92
C ASP A 25 0.18 16.90 -2.47
N LEU A 26 -1.15 16.82 -2.46
CA LEU A 26 -1.89 15.59 -2.15
C LEU A 26 -1.62 14.48 -3.18
N MET A 27 -1.61 14.84 -4.47
CA MET A 27 -1.33 13.90 -5.56
C MET A 27 0.11 13.36 -5.46
N ILE A 28 1.10 14.23 -5.26
CA ILE A 28 2.51 13.83 -5.10
C ILE A 28 2.65 12.93 -3.88
N TYR A 29 1.99 13.25 -2.77
CA TYR A 29 1.98 12.41 -1.58
C TYR A 29 1.47 10.98 -1.88
N GLY A 30 0.36 10.86 -2.60
CA GLY A 30 -0.15 9.55 -3.02
C GLY A 30 0.80 8.80 -3.94
N LEU A 31 1.46 9.50 -4.88
CA LEU A 31 2.46 8.89 -5.76
C LEU A 31 3.67 8.36 -4.97
N VAL A 32 4.13 9.09 -3.94
CA VAL A 32 5.23 8.65 -3.08
C VAL A 32 4.87 7.36 -2.36
N PHE A 33 3.64 7.26 -1.83
CA PHE A 33 3.19 6.06 -1.11
C PHE A 33 2.95 4.85 -2.02
N MET A 34 2.48 5.06 -3.26
CA MET A 34 2.25 3.97 -4.22
C MET A 34 3.52 3.56 -4.97
N VAL A 35 4.62 4.27 -4.80
CA VAL A 35 5.93 4.01 -5.42
C VAL A 35 5.83 3.68 -6.92
N PRO A 36 6.05 4.62 -7.86
CA PRO A 36 5.89 4.43 -9.31
C PRO A 36 6.61 3.22 -9.90
N ILE A 37 7.66 2.74 -9.25
CA ILE A 37 8.41 1.53 -9.63
C ILE A 37 8.02 0.29 -8.81
N ALA A 38 6.90 0.30 -8.09
CA ALA A 38 6.48 -0.84 -7.26
C ALA A 38 6.42 -2.18 -8.00
N PRO A 39 5.98 -2.28 -9.26
CA PRO A 39 6.04 -3.53 -9.99
C PRO A 39 7.44 -4.16 -10.10
N PHE A 40 8.54 -3.41 -10.03
CA PHE A 40 9.89 -3.97 -10.10
C PHE A 40 10.12 -5.09 -9.09
N GLY A 41 9.58 -4.92 -7.87
CA GLY A 41 9.79 -5.84 -6.77
C GLY A 41 8.90 -7.09 -6.77
N ILE A 42 7.81 -7.11 -7.55
CA ILE A 42 6.85 -8.23 -7.54
C ILE A 42 6.47 -8.71 -8.94
N TYR A 43 7.13 -8.19 -9.98
CA TYR A 43 6.81 -8.45 -11.37
C TYR A 43 6.74 -9.95 -11.69
N GLY A 44 7.79 -10.70 -11.37
CA GLY A 44 7.89 -12.11 -11.76
C GLY A 44 6.82 -12.97 -11.10
N VAL A 45 6.49 -12.69 -9.84
CA VAL A 45 5.42 -13.41 -9.11
C VAL A 45 4.06 -13.15 -9.78
N VAL A 46 3.77 -11.89 -10.17
CA VAL A 46 2.54 -11.54 -10.88
C VAL A 46 2.52 -12.13 -12.28
N ALA A 47 3.66 -12.12 -12.99
CA ALA A 47 3.77 -12.67 -14.34
C ALA A 47 3.53 -14.19 -14.37
N GLN A 48 4.16 -14.94 -13.45
CA GLN A 48 3.93 -16.38 -13.31
C GLN A 48 2.49 -16.69 -12.88
N GLY A 49 1.96 -15.94 -11.90
CA GLY A 49 0.60 -16.11 -11.40
C GLY A 49 -0.49 -15.79 -12.43
N SER A 50 -0.20 -14.98 -13.45
CA SER A 50 -1.13 -14.59 -14.50
C SER A 50 -0.90 -15.31 -15.84
N ASN A 51 -0.06 -16.34 -15.89
CA ASN A 51 0.38 -16.98 -17.14
C ASN A 51 0.89 -15.96 -18.17
N GLY A 52 1.76 -15.04 -17.76
CA GLY A 52 2.35 -14.00 -18.59
C GLY A 52 1.45 -12.79 -18.85
N MET A 53 0.16 -12.82 -18.46
CA MET A 53 -0.77 -11.69 -18.65
C MET A 53 -0.63 -10.65 -17.52
N VAL A 54 0.61 -10.25 -17.23
CA VAL A 54 0.92 -9.34 -16.12
C VAL A 54 0.30 -7.95 -16.31
N ALA A 55 0.29 -7.42 -17.53
CA ALA A 55 -0.33 -6.13 -17.81
C ALA A 55 -1.86 -6.17 -17.60
N LEU A 56 -2.51 -7.30 -17.92
CA LEU A 56 -3.92 -7.53 -17.60
C LEU A 56 -4.17 -7.54 -16.09
N ALA A 57 -3.31 -8.21 -15.31
CA ALA A 57 -3.44 -8.23 -13.86
C ALA A 57 -3.39 -6.82 -13.27
N TYR A 58 -2.46 -5.98 -13.71
CA TYR A 58 -2.39 -4.57 -13.29
C TYR A 58 -3.55 -3.73 -13.80
N LEU A 59 -4.05 -3.97 -15.01
CA LEU A 59 -5.24 -3.29 -15.54
C LEU A 59 -6.49 -3.60 -14.70
N ILE A 60 -6.72 -4.88 -14.40
CA ILE A 60 -7.84 -5.30 -13.54
C ILE A 60 -7.66 -4.76 -12.12
N GLY A 61 -6.44 -4.81 -11.57
CA GLY A 61 -6.10 -4.22 -10.28
C GLY A 61 -6.40 -2.73 -10.23
N MET A 62 -6.01 -1.97 -11.25
CA MET A 62 -6.34 -0.54 -11.37
C MET A 62 -7.86 -0.32 -11.38
N VAL A 63 -8.62 -1.08 -12.17
CA VAL A 63 -10.08 -0.97 -12.22
C VAL A 63 -10.70 -1.28 -10.86
N ALA A 64 -10.27 -2.34 -10.17
CA ALA A 64 -10.73 -2.68 -8.83
C ALA A 64 -10.48 -1.54 -7.84
N MET A 65 -9.27 -0.98 -7.86
CA MET A 65 -8.89 0.11 -6.96
C MET A 65 -9.58 1.44 -7.29
N ILE A 66 -9.96 1.71 -8.56
CA ILE A 66 -10.76 2.90 -8.92
C ILE A 66 -12.10 2.90 -8.18
N PHE A 67 -12.82 1.77 -8.12
CA PHE A 67 -14.09 1.70 -7.37
C PHE A 67 -13.88 1.94 -5.88
N THR A 68 -12.77 1.45 -5.34
CA THR A 68 -12.38 1.70 -3.95
C THR A 68 -12.04 3.18 -3.74
N ALA A 69 -11.26 3.78 -4.64
CA ALA A 69 -10.93 5.21 -4.62
C ALA A 69 -12.18 6.11 -4.69
N LEU A 70 -13.19 5.73 -5.50
CA LEU A 70 -14.48 6.43 -5.57
C LEU A 70 -15.24 6.35 -4.24
N SER A 71 -15.18 5.21 -3.55
CA SER A 71 -15.77 5.06 -2.21
C SER A 71 -15.01 5.88 -1.16
N TYR A 72 -13.67 5.91 -1.20
CA TYR A 72 -12.86 6.82 -0.38
C TYR A 72 -13.19 8.29 -0.65
N ALA A 73 -13.26 8.70 -1.92
CA ALA A 73 -13.62 10.06 -2.30
C ALA A 73 -15.01 10.46 -1.76
N THR A 74 -15.96 9.53 -1.83
CA THR A 74 -17.34 9.76 -1.34
C THR A 74 -17.36 9.90 0.18
N MET A 75 -16.61 9.07 0.92
CA MET A 75 -16.57 9.14 2.38
C MET A 75 -15.72 10.32 2.88
N SER A 76 -14.61 10.66 2.23
CA SER A 76 -13.78 11.82 2.58
C SER A 76 -14.52 13.15 2.34
N GLU A 77 -15.41 13.21 1.34
CA GLU A 77 -16.28 14.35 1.10
C GLU A 77 -17.31 14.52 2.22
N ALA A 78 -17.86 13.41 2.74
CA ALA A 78 -18.82 13.42 3.85
C ALA A 78 -18.15 13.64 5.21
N PHE A 79 -16.97 13.04 5.41
CA PHE A 79 -16.21 13.07 6.64
C PHE A 79 -14.76 13.49 6.35
N PRO A 80 -14.49 14.80 6.21
CA PRO A 80 -13.14 15.31 5.95
C PRO A 80 -12.29 15.31 7.23
N ILE A 81 -12.05 14.12 7.77
CA ILE A 81 -11.28 13.88 9.00
C ILE A 81 -10.18 12.85 8.72
N ALA A 82 -9.09 12.96 9.44
CA ALA A 82 -8.05 11.95 9.47
C ALA A 82 -8.60 10.64 10.09
N GLY A 83 -8.19 9.49 9.59
CA GLY A 83 -8.58 8.20 10.16
C GLY A 83 -8.96 7.12 9.15
N SER A 84 -8.93 7.44 7.83
CA SER A 84 -9.09 6.47 6.75
C SER A 84 -10.32 5.53 6.96
N VAL A 85 -10.22 4.27 6.54
CA VAL A 85 -11.32 3.29 6.59
C VAL A 85 -11.89 3.06 8.00
N TYR A 86 -11.05 3.16 9.04
CA TYR A 86 -11.51 3.06 10.44
C TYR A 86 -12.63 4.04 10.73
N SER A 87 -12.37 5.34 10.52
CA SER A 87 -13.33 6.41 10.79
C SER A 87 -14.57 6.30 9.89
N TYR A 88 -14.38 5.88 8.64
CA TYR A 88 -15.49 5.71 7.70
C TYR A 88 -16.40 4.55 8.06
N ALA A 89 -15.86 3.41 8.49
CA ALA A 89 -16.64 2.27 8.96
C ALA A 89 -17.33 2.56 10.31
N GLN A 90 -16.67 3.27 11.20
CA GLN A 90 -17.25 3.70 12.47
C GLN A 90 -18.49 4.60 12.27
N ARG A 91 -18.36 5.63 11.46
CA ARG A 91 -19.43 6.59 11.20
C ARG A 91 -20.48 6.06 10.21
N GLY A 92 -20.05 5.31 9.23
CA GLY A 92 -20.91 4.69 8.22
C GLY A 92 -21.77 3.59 8.80
N ILE A 93 -21.20 2.66 9.55
CA ILE A 93 -21.88 1.49 10.09
C ILE A 93 -22.09 1.64 11.60
N ASN A 94 -21.06 1.37 12.41
CA ASN A 94 -21.05 1.48 13.87
C ASN A 94 -19.62 1.34 14.45
N ASP A 95 -19.47 1.58 15.77
CA ASP A 95 -18.17 1.55 16.47
C ASP A 95 -17.46 0.18 16.35
N SER A 96 -18.20 -0.93 16.38
CA SER A 96 -17.62 -2.26 16.26
C SER A 96 -17.08 -2.54 14.86
N ALA A 97 -17.80 -2.12 13.82
CA ALA A 97 -17.36 -2.22 12.44
C ALA A 97 -16.11 -1.34 12.20
N GLY A 98 -16.08 -0.15 12.76
CA GLY A 98 -14.90 0.72 12.75
C GLY A 98 -13.69 0.03 13.38
N PHE A 99 -13.86 -0.54 14.60
CA PHE A 99 -12.79 -1.26 15.26
C PHE A 99 -12.25 -2.42 14.41
N ILE A 100 -13.12 -3.26 13.85
CA ILE A 100 -12.70 -4.41 13.03
C ILE A 100 -12.02 -3.94 11.74
N ALA A 101 -12.55 -2.93 11.05
CA ALA A 101 -11.90 -2.38 9.87
C ALA A 101 -10.51 -1.80 10.19
N GLY A 102 -10.40 -1.07 11.31
CA GLY A 102 -9.11 -0.58 11.82
C GLY A 102 -8.14 -1.70 12.19
N TRP A 103 -8.63 -2.77 12.84
CA TRP A 103 -7.81 -3.93 13.18
C TRP A 103 -7.27 -4.65 11.95
N LEU A 104 -8.08 -4.76 10.90
CA LEU A 104 -7.68 -5.40 9.65
C LEU A 104 -6.63 -4.60 8.90
N ILE A 105 -6.78 -3.28 8.81
CA ILE A 105 -5.78 -2.43 8.16
C ILE A 105 -4.45 -2.39 8.94
N LEU A 106 -4.45 -2.68 10.25
CA LEU A 106 -3.20 -2.82 11.00
C LEU A 106 -2.34 -4.00 10.52
N LEU A 107 -2.93 -5.05 9.95
CA LEU A 107 -2.18 -6.16 9.37
C LEU A 107 -1.30 -5.67 8.21
N ASP A 108 -1.88 -4.83 7.34
CA ASP A 108 -1.15 -4.14 6.28
C ASP A 108 0.00 -3.30 6.89
N TYR A 109 -0.30 -2.35 7.74
CA TYR A 109 0.71 -1.43 8.29
C TYR A 109 1.84 -2.11 9.07
N ILE A 110 1.59 -3.26 9.72
CA ILE A 110 2.61 -3.98 10.48
C ILE A 110 3.54 -4.76 9.54
N PHE A 111 3.02 -5.32 8.44
CA PHE A 111 3.77 -6.20 7.55
C PHE A 111 4.42 -5.49 6.36
N VAL A 112 3.91 -4.32 5.97
CA VAL A 112 4.49 -3.53 4.86
C VAL A 112 5.98 -3.25 5.07
N PRO A 113 6.48 -2.76 6.22
CA PRO A 113 7.92 -2.56 6.40
C PRO A 113 8.74 -3.83 6.14
N ALA A 114 8.24 -4.99 6.60
CA ALA A 114 8.92 -6.27 6.38
C ALA A 114 9.00 -6.63 4.89
N LEU A 115 7.91 -6.42 4.14
CA LEU A 115 7.89 -6.65 2.69
C LEU A 115 8.91 -5.76 1.97
N LEU A 116 8.94 -4.48 2.31
CA LEU A 116 9.86 -3.51 1.71
C LEU A 116 11.33 -3.92 1.93
N TYR A 117 11.65 -4.45 3.12
CA TYR A 117 12.97 -4.98 3.41
C TYR A 117 13.27 -6.25 2.61
N VAL A 118 12.31 -7.18 2.50
CA VAL A 118 12.53 -8.44 1.75
C VAL A 118 12.77 -8.16 0.27
N VAL A 119 11.95 -7.33 -0.37
CA VAL A 119 12.12 -6.96 -1.78
C VAL A 119 13.46 -6.30 -2.03
N SER A 120 13.84 -5.34 -1.19
CA SER A 120 15.11 -4.61 -1.34
C SER A 120 16.33 -5.50 -1.07
N ALA A 121 16.23 -6.40 -0.09
CA ALA A 121 17.30 -7.33 0.22
C ALA A 121 17.47 -8.39 -0.89
N ALA A 122 16.37 -8.91 -1.45
CA ALA A 122 16.41 -9.85 -2.58
C ALA A 122 17.05 -9.20 -3.80
N ALA A 123 16.70 -7.96 -4.11
CA ALA A 123 17.28 -7.19 -5.20
C ALA A 123 18.80 -7.01 -5.04
N LEU A 124 19.29 -6.65 -3.85
CA LEU A 124 20.73 -6.49 -3.60
C LEU A 124 21.47 -7.82 -3.56
N HIS A 125 20.83 -8.89 -3.04
CA HIS A 125 21.44 -10.23 -3.03
C HIS A 125 21.63 -10.80 -4.44
N ASP A 126 20.78 -10.44 -5.41
CA ASP A 126 20.92 -10.87 -6.80
C ASP A 126 22.21 -10.33 -7.45
N ILE A 127 22.71 -9.17 -7.03
CA ILE A 127 23.95 -8.58 -7.56
C ILE A 127 25.19 -8.83 -6.70
N VAL A 128 25.00 -9.15 -5.42
CA VAL A 128 26.09 -9.44 -4.47
C VAL A 128 25.73 -10.72 -3.71
N PRO A 129 25.74 -11.89 -4.39
CA PRO A 129 25.32 -13.16 -3.79
C PRO A 129 26.24 -13.66 -2.68
N GLU A 130 27.47 -13.13 -2.60
CA GLU A 130 28.42 -13.44 -1.51
C GLU A 130 27.93 -12.97 -0.14
N ILE A 131 27.06 -11.94 -0.11
CA ILE A 131 26.45 -11.45 1.12
C ILE A 131 25.13 -12.19 1.33
N PRO A 132 24.98 -12.99 2.40
CA PRO A 132 23.73 -13.68 2.68
C PRO A 132 22.53 -12.73 2.78
N LEU A 133 21.37 -13.14 2.27
CA LEU A 133 20.13 -12.34 2.27
C LEU A 133 19.79 -11.75 3.65
N ILE A 134 20.00 -12.53 4.71
CA ILE A 134 19.72 -12.09 6.09
C ILE A 134 20.56 -10.88 6.50
N VAL A 135 21.77 -10.72 5.96
CA VAL A 135 22.62 -9.56 6.27
C VAL A 135 22.02 -8.29 5.69
N TRP A 136 21.53 -8.35 4.46
CA TRP A 136 20.81 -7.23 3.83
C TRP A 136 19.55 -6.87 4.60
N LEU A 137 18.75 -7.88 5.01
CA LEU A 137 17.54 -7.67 5.82
C LEU A 137 17.86 -6.95 7.13
N VAL A 138 18.83 -7.46 7.89
CA VAL A 138 19.23 -6.84 9.16
C VAL A 138 19.75 -5.42 8.95
N LEU A 139 20.51 -5.20 7.87
CA LEU A 139 21.05 -3.87 7.54
C LEU A 139 19.92 -2.86 7.29
N PHE A 140 18.92 -3.17 6.45
CA PHE A 140 17.79 -2.30 6.18
C PHE A 140 16.95 -2.04 7.44
N ILE A 141 16.64 -3.09 8.22
CA ILE A 141 15.91 -2.96 9.48
C ILE A 141 16.67 -2.07 10.45
N ALA A 142 17.98 -2.27 10.60
CA ALA A 142 18.82 -1.48 11.51
C ALA A 142 18.89 0.00 11.09
N ILE A 143 19.17 0.27 9.81
CA ILE A 143 19.25 1.65 9.29
C ILE A 143 17.94 2.39 9.54
N ASN A 144 16.80 1.82 9.13
CA ASN A 144 15.49 2.47 9.30
C ASN A 144 15.13 2.64 10.77
N THR A 145 15.43 1.64 11.61
CA THR A 145 15.16 1.71 13.06
C THR A 145 15.98 2.82 13.72
N VAL A 146 17.28 2.91 13.41
CA VAL A 146 18.15 3.95 13.96
C VAL A 146 17.69 5.35 13.53
N ILE A 147 17.40 5.54 12.23
CA ILE A 147 16.92 6.82 11.70
C ILE A 147 15.60 7.22 12.39
N ASN A 148 14.66 6.29 12.54
CA ASN A 148 13.37 6.55 13.20
C ASN A 148 13.51 6.84 14.70
N ILE A 149 14.45 6.21 15.41
CA ILE A 149 14.70 6.48 16.82
C ILE A 149 15.34 7.87 16.98
N ILE A 150 16.31 8.23 16.13
CA ILE A 150 16.96 9.55 16.15
C ILE A 150 15.97 10.66 15.74
N GLY A 151 14.92 10.31 15.00
CA GLY A 151 13.87 11.25 14.61
C GLY A 151 14.26 12.15 13.45
N ILE A 152 15.10 11.64 12.54
CA ILE A 152 15.38 12.34 11.27
C ILE A 152 14.10 12.24 10.44
N GLU A 153 13.37 13.34 10.35
CA GLU A 153 12.19 13.42 9.49
C GLU A 153 12.66 13.46 8.02
N PHE A 154 12.17 12.49 7.24
CA PHE A 154 12.25 12.56 5.79
C PHE A 154 11.38 13.74 5.35
N THR A 155 12.00 14.84 4.96
CA THR A 155 11.25 16.04 4.60
C THR A 155 10.46 15.83 3.32
N ALA A 156 9.34 16.55 3.14
CA ALA A 156 8.57 16.56 1.90
C ALA A 156 9.45 16.86 0.66
N ARG A 157 10.58 17.54 0.85
CA ARG A 157 11.58 17.80 -0.21
C ARG A 157 12.32 16.50 -0.60
N ALA A 158 12.73 15.67 0.36
CA ALA A 158 13.40 14.40 0.08
C ALA A 158 12.46 13.46 -0.67
N ASN A 159 11.19 13.35 -0.25
CA ASN A 159 10.18 12.56 -0.95
C ASN A 159 9.98 13.03 -2.41
N LYS A 160 9.95 14.35 -2.66
CA LYS A 160 9.87 14.88 -4.04
C LYS A 160 11.09 14.52 -4.88
N ILE A 161 12.28 14.52 -4.30
CA ILE A 161 13.51 14.12 -5.02
C ILE A 161 13.44 12.63 -5.37
N ILE A 162 13.05 11.78 -4.43
CA ILE A 162 12.97 10.33 -4.62
C ILE A 162 11.98 10.01 -5.73
N ILE A 163 10.76 10.57 -5.71
CA ILE A 163 9.77 10.29 -6.76
C ILE A 163 10.24 10.74 -8.15
N VAL A 164 10.95 11.86 -8.24
CA VAL A 164 11.53 12.31 -9.52
C VAL A 164 12.58 11.32 -10.01
N LEU A 165 13.44 10.82 -9.12
CA LEU A 165 14.43 9.79 -9.46
C LEU A 165 13.76 8.50 -9.91
N GLU A 166 12.72 8.04 -9.21
CA GLU A 166 11.95 6.85 -9.61
C GLU A 166 11.34 7.00 -11.01
N LEU A 167 10.71 8.14 -11.29
CA LEU A 167 10.14 8.42 -12.61
C LEU A 167 11.20 8.49 -13.71
N ILE A 168 12.39 9.01 -13.42
CA ILE A 168 13.53 9.01 -14.34
C ILE A 168 13.99 7.58 -14.63
N VAL A 169 14.17 6.76 -13.58
CA VAL A 169 14.57 5.35 -13.75
C VAL A 169 13.53 4.58 -14.54
N LEU A 170 12.26 4.78 -14.23
CA LEU A 170 11.14 4.17 -14.97
C LEU A 170 11.16 4.60 -16.44
N ALA A 171 11.33 5.88 -16.73
CA ALA A 171 11.41 6.39 -18.09
C ALA A 171 12.61 5.78 -18.86
N ILE A 172 13.76 5.69 -18.22
CA ILE A 172 14.96 5.04 -18.78
C ILE A 172 14.65 3.57 -19.11
N PHE A 173 14.07 2.82 -18.16
CA PHE A 173 13.70 1.41 -18.38
C PHE A 173 12.72 1.27 -19.56
N VAL A 174 11.68 2.09 -19.65
CA VAL A 174 10.70 2.03 -20.73
C VAL A 174 11.34 2.35 -22.07
N VAL A 175 12.16 3.41 -22.15
CA VAL A 175 12.84 3.78 -23.40
C VAL A 175 13.80 2.69 -23.86
N VAL A 176 14.67 2.20 -22.99
CA VAL A 176 15.63 1.13 -23.32
C VAL A 176 14.89 -0.16 -23.66
N GLY A 177 13.83 -0.49 -22.92
CA GLY A 177 12.99 -1.66 -23.18
C GLY A 177 12.30 -1.61 -24.53
N VAL A 178 11.73 -0.46 -24.92
CA VAL A 178 11.14 -0.28 -26.27
C VAL A 178 12.19 -0.43 -27.35
N LEU A 179 13.40 0.12 -27.16
CA LEU A 179 14.51 -0.06 -28.11
C LEU A 179 14.91 -1.55 -28.22
N ALA A 180 14.99 -2.28 -27.11
CA ALA A 180 15.27 -3.71 -27.09
C ALA A 180 14.20 -4.51 -27.85
N ILE A 181 12.91 -4.18 -27.68
CA ILE A 181 11.80 -4.81 -28.41
C ILE A 181 11.93 -4.54 -29.92
N VAL A 182 12.19 -3.30 -30.32
CA VAL A 182 12.39 -2.94 -31.75
C VAL A 182 13.58 -3.68 -32.37
N GLN A 183 14.62 -3.94 -31.59
CA GLN A 183 15.81 -4.70 -32.00
C GLN A 183 15.60 -6.23 -31.96
N GLY A 184 14.48 -6.71 -31.45
CA GLY A 184 14.21 -8.15 -31.32
C GLY A 184 15.10 -8.86 -30.29
N VAL A 185 15.59 -8.14 -29.28
CA VAL A 185 16.45 -8.72 -28.22
C VAL A 185 15.70 -9.85 -27.51
N ASN A 186 16.35 -10.99 -27.34
CA ASN A 186 15.76 -12.19 -26.70
C ASN A 186 14.47 -12.69 -27.40
N GLY A 187 14.31 -12.44 -28.69
CA GLY A 187 13.09 -12.77 -29.41
C GLY A 187 11.89 -11.85 -29.12
N ALA A 188 12.15 -10.70 -28.51
CA ALA A 188 11.11 -9.72 -28.21
C ALA A 188 10.41 -9.23 -29.47
N GLU A 189 9.10 -9.23 -29.46
CA GLU A 189 8.24 -8.70 -30.51
C GLU A 189 7.07 -7.93 -29.90
N PHE A 190 6.51 -6.98 -30.65
CA PHE A 190 5.37 -6.25 -30.17
C PHE A 190 4.10 -7.08 -30.28
N THR A 191 3.52 -7.47 -29.13
CA THR A 191 2.32 -8.29 -29.05
C THR A 191 1.39 -7.84 -27.91
N PHE A 192 0.11 -8.20 -28.00
CA PHE A 192 -0.89 -7.96 -26.97
C PHE A 192 -1.05 -9.14 -25.98
N LYS A 193 -0.25 -10.20 -26.09
CA LYS A 193 -0.31 -11.36 -25.19
C LYS A 193 -0.22 -10.98 -23.68
N PRO A 194 0.62 -10.02 -23.25
CA PRO A 194 0.63 -9.64 -21.84
C PRO A 194 -0.65 -8.99 -21.33
N LEU A 195 -1.54 -8.53 -22.24
CA LEU A 195 -2.89 -8.07 -21.93
C LEU A 195 -3.94 -9.17 -22.10
N TYR A 196 -3.79 -10.02 -23.12
CA TYR A 196 -4.72 -11.13 -23.33
C TYR A 196 -4.13 -12.19 -24.26
N ASP A 197 -3.95 -13.40 -23.74
CA ASP A 197 -3.64 -14.59 -24.54
C ASP A 197 -4.76 -15.61 -24.33
N PRO A 198 -5.59 -15.90 -25.36
CA PRO A 198 -6.71 -16.82 -25.26
C PRO A 198 -6.31 -18.26 -24.94
N ASN A 199 -5.06 -18.65 -25.24
CA ASN A 199 -4.55 -20.01 -24.99
C ASN A 199 -4.15 -20.21 -23.52
N GLU A 200 -3.71 -19.13 -22.86
CA GLU A 200 -3.21 -19.16 -21.48
C GLU A 200 -4.21 -18.57 -20.48
N PHE A 201 -5.31 -17.97 -20.97
CA PHE A 201 -6.25 -17.26 -20.11
C PHE A 201 -7.01 -18.20 -19.17
N SER A 202 -6.87 -17.94 -17.89
CA SER A 202 -7.67 -18.51 -16.82
C SER A 202 -8.09 -17.41 -15.85
N LEU A 203 -9.42 -17.21 -15.71
CA LEU A 203 -9.95 -16.16 -14.84
C LEU A 203 -9.47 -16.32 -13.40
N GLY A 204 -9.44 -17.55 -12.87
CA GLY A 204 -8.98 -17.80 -11.50
C GLY A 204 -7.51 -17.47 -11.29
N LEU A 205 -6.63 -17.86 -12.24
CA LEU A 205 -5.20 -17.54 -12.17
C LEU A 205 -4.96 -16.04 -12.28
N VAL A 206 -5.57 -15.38 -13.27
CA VAL A 206 -5.44 -13.92 -13.42
C VAL A 206 -5.90 -13.19 -12.16
N MET A 207 -7.04 -13.60 -11.56
CA MET A 207 -7.52 -12.96 -10.32
C MET A 207 -6.65 -13.28 -9.10
N GLY A 208 -6.00 -14.45 -9.08
CA GLY A 208 -4.92 -14.75 -8.13
C GLY A 208 -3.74 -13.79 -8.26
N ALA A 209 -3.28 -13.56 -9.49
CA ALA A 209 -2.23 -12.57 -9.77
C ALA A 209 -2.66 -11.14 -9.44
N VAL A 210 -3.92 -10.77 -9.75
CA VAL A 210 -4.50 -9.47 -9.34
C VAL A 210 -4.45 -9.32 -7.84
N SER A 211 -4.70 -10.38 -7.06
CA SER A 211 -4.65 -10.33 -5.60
C SER A 211 -3.26 -9.98 -5.04
N ILE A 212 -2.20 -10.20 -5.82
CA ILE A 212 -0.82 -9.77 -5.50
C ILE A 212 -0.55 -8.38 -6.07
N ALA A 213 -0.91 -8.13 -7.33
CA ALA A 213 -0.66 -6.87 -8.03
C ALA A 213 -1.31 -5.65 -7.34
N VAL A 214 -2.46 -5.84 -6.68
CA VAL A 214 -3.15 -4.77 -5.94
C VAL A 214 -2.30 -4.18 -4.81
N LEU A 215 -1.30 -4.91 -4.31
CA LEU A 215 -0.33 -4.37 -3.35
C LEU A 215 0.34 -3.10 -3.85
N SER A 216 0.73 -3.07 -5.14
CA SER A 216 1.38 -1.89 -5.74
C SER A 216 0.51 -0.64 -5.71
N PHE A 217 -0.80 -0.79 -5.59
CA PHE A 217 -1.73 0.33 -5.50
C PHE A 217 -1.98 0.79 -4.05
N LEU A 218 -1.61 0.02 -3.03
CA LEU A 218 -1.82 0.43 -1.64
C LEU A 218 -1.05 1.71 -1.34
N GLY A 219 -1.66 2.57 -0.51
CA GLY A 219 -1.10 3.90 -0.20
C GLY A 219 -1.93 5.06 -0.78
N PHE A 220 -2.77 4.85 -1.81
CA PHE A 220 -3.68 5.90 -2.27
C PHE A 220 -4.65 6.38 -1.18
N ASP A 221 -5.01 5.49 -0.28
CA ASP A 221 -5.90 5.74 0.85
C ASP A 221 -5.25 6.63 1.93
N ALA A 222 -3.92 6.65 2.00
CA ALA A 222 -3.18 7.54 2.89
C ALA A 222 -3.44 9.03 2.57
N ILE A 223 -3.80 9.38 1.32
CA ILE A 223 -4.21 10.74 0.95
C ILE A 223 -5.44 11.18 1.77
N ALA A 224 -6.35 10.23 2.11
CA ALA A 224 -7.53 10.55 2.90
C ALA A 224 -7.18 11.03 4.32
N THR A 225 -6.04 10.62 4.87
CA THR A 225 -5.59 11.06 6.20
C THR A 225 -5.20 12.54 6.23
N LEU A 226 -4.91 13.13 5.07
CA LEU A 226 -4.54 14.54 4.91
C LEU A 226 -5.75 15.46 4.65
N ALA A 227 -6.97 14.94 4.78
CA ALA A 227 -8.18 15.68 4.46
C ALA A 227 -8.33 16.99 5.25
N GLU A 228 -7.87 17.03 6.50
CA GLU A 228 -7.92 18.21 7.36
C GLU A 228 -6.92 19.29 6.96
N GLU A 229 -5.82 18.92 6.31
CA GLU A 229 -4.76 19.82 5.87
C GLU A 229 -4.96 20.36 4.44
N SER A 230 -6.00 19.89 3.73
CA SER A 230 -6.29 20.27 2.34
C SER A 230 -6.85 21.69 2.23
N LYS A 231 -6.26 22.51 1.32
CA LYS A 231 -6.79 23.84 0.93
C LYS A 231 -7.93 23.76 -0.08
N GLY A 232 -8.01 22.68 -0.86
CA GLY A 232 -8.90 22.56 -2.03
C GLY A 232 -10.35 22.19 -1.70
N GLY A 233 -10.74 22.20 -0.41
CA GLY A 233 -12.09 21.83 0.02
C GLY A 233 -12.37 20.33 -0.05
N LYS A 234 -13.63 19.94 0.22
CA LYS A 234 -14.05 18.54 0.41
C LYS A 234 -13.80 17.61 -0.80
N LYS A 235 -13.75 18.15 -2.02
CA LYS A 235 -13.55 17.36 -3.26
C LYS A 235 -12.08 17.18 -3.65
N ALA A 236 -11.18 18.04 -3.18
CA ALA A 236 -9.79 18.01 -3.60
C ALA A 236 -9.09 16.71 -3.21
N VAL A 237 -9.36 16.19 -2.01
CA VAL A 237 -8.84 14.93 -1.50
C VAL A 237 -9.29 13.76 -2.36
N GLY A 238 -10.59 13.63 -2.60
CA GLY A 238 -11.14 12.57 -3.44
C GLY A 238 -10.60 12.59 -4.87
N ASN A 239 -10.49 13.78 -5.47
CA ASN A 239 -9.92 13.92 -6.82
C ASN A 239 -8.42 13.55 -6.82
N ALA A 240 -7.66 13.94 -5.79
CA ALA A 240 -6.25 13.58 -5.68
C ALA A 240 -6.07 12.06 -5.58
N ILE A 241 -6.89 11.37 -4.78
CA ILE A 241 -6.91 9.91 -4.66
C ILE A 241 -7.12 9.26 -6.03
N ILE A 242 -8.16 9.68 -6.78
CA ILE A 242 -8.50 9.09 -8.08
C ILE A 242 -7.41 9.36 -9.12
N VAL A 243 -6.93 10.61 -9.22
CA VAL A 243 -5.93 10.98 -10.22
C VAL A 243 -4.58 10.32 -9.95
N SER A 244 -4.13 10.27 -8.69
CA SER A 244 -2.89 9.56 -8.32
C SER A 244 -2.94 8.09 -8.69
N LEU A 245 -4.07 7.42 -8.40
CA LEU A 245 -4.27 6.02 -8.72
C LEU A 245 -4.26 5.77 -10.24
N LEU A 246 -4.91 6.62 -11.02
CA LEU A 246 -4.93 6.50 -12.48
C LEU A 246 -3.54 6.69 -13.08
N VAL A 247 -2.81 7.72 -12.63
CA VAL A 247 -1.44 8.00 -13.12
C VAL A 247 -0.54 6.80 -12.82
N VAL A 248 -0.51 6.34 -11.57
CA VAL A 248 0.32 5.19 -11.18
C VAL A 248 -0.10 3.91 -11.89
N GLY A 249 -1.41 3.65 -12.01
CA GLY A 249 -1.92 2.47 -12.69
C GLY A 249 -1.50 2.40 -14.16
N VAL A 250 -1.54 3.53 -14.88
CA VAL A 250 -1.02 3.59 -16.25
C VAL A 250 0.48 3.31 -16.31
N LEU A 251 1.26 3.87 -15.38
CA LEU A 251 2.69 3.59 -15.29
C LEU A 251 2.97 2.10 -14.99
N PHE A 252 2.18 1.48 -14.11
CA PHE A 252 2.31 0.05 -13.82
C PHE A 252 2.02 -0.83 -15.02
N ILE A 253 0.96 -0.53 -15.78
CA ILE A 253 0.61 -1.27 -17.00
C ILE A 253 1.71 -1.14 -18.04
N ILE A 254 2.22 0.08 -18.30
CA ILE A 254 3.26 0.31 -19.30
C ILE A 254 4.54 -0.46 -18.97
N GLN A 255 5.06 -0.34 -17.74
CA GLN A 255 6.33 -0.97 -17.38
C GLN A 255 6.24 -2.50 -17.37
N THR A 256 5.12 -3.04 -16.91
CA THR A 256 4.94 -4.50 -16.88
C THR A 256 4.68 -5.09 -18.26
N TRP A 257 4.02 -4.35 -19.13
CA TRP A 257 3.86 -4.75 -20.54
C TRP A 257 5.20 -4.76 -21.25
N VAL A 258 6.00 -3.68 -21.15
CA VAL A 258 7.35 -3.62 -21.75
C VAL A 258 8.22 -4.77 -21.23
N ALA A 259 8.21 -5.02 -19.93
CA ALA A 259 8.98 -6.12 -19.32
C ALA A 259 8.57 -7.49 -19.89
N ALA A 260 7.27 -7.75 -20.02
CA ALA A 260 6.74 -9.02 -20.55
C ALA A 260 7.07 -9.23 -22.04
N LEU A 261 7.19 -8.15 -22.82
CA LEU A 261 7.60 -8.26 -24.22
C LEU A 261 9.09 -8.60 -24.38
N ILE A 262 9.96 -8.17 -23.44
CA ILE A 262 11.39 -8.44 -23.47
C ILE A 262 11.67 -9.90 -23.07
N TRP A 263 10.93 -10.45 -22.13
CA TRP A 263 11.05 -11.85 -21.72
C TRP A 263 9.67 -12.52 -21.71
N PRO A 264 9.23 -13.04 -22.89
CA PRO A 264 7.90 -13.61 -23.05
C PRO A 264 7.66 -14.92 -22.29
N ASP A 265 8.73 -15.70 -22.07
CA ASP A 265 8.63 -17.00 -21.39
C ASP A 265 8.71 -16.84 -19.86
N TYR A 266 7.57 -16.50 -19.25
CA TYR A 266 7.43 -16.35 -17.81
C TYR A 266 7.72 -17.62 -17.00
N THR A 267 7.77 -18.80 -17.64
CA THR A 267 8.05 -20.08 -16.97
C THR A 267 9.54 -20.32 -16.79
N SER A 268 10.39 -19.61 -17.54
CA SER A 268 11.85 -19.73 -17.54
C SER A 268 12.55 -18.84 -16.52
N PHE A 269 11.84 -18.08 -15.69
CA PHE A 269 12.45 -17.30 -14.62
C PHE A 269 13.13 -18.23 -13.60
N GLU A 270 14.44 -18.06 -13.40
CA GLU A 270 15.16 -18.80 -12.36
C GLU A 270 14.65 -18.45 -10.96
N ASN A 271 14.35 -17.15 -10.74
CA ASN A 271 13.79 -16.65 -9.50
C ASN A 271 12.80 -15.52 -9.82
N ALA A 272 11.52 -15.75 -9.56
CA ALA A 272 10.46 -14.78 -9.80
C ALA A 272 10.62 -13.48 -8.98
N ASP A 273 11.21 -13.54 -7.79
CA ASP A 273 11.37 -12.40 -6.90
C ASP A 273 12.32 -11.32 -7.46
N VAL A 274 13.20 -11.71 -8.42
CA VAL A 274 14.19 -10.82 -9.04
C VAL A 274 14.09 -10.74 -10.57
N ALA A 275 13.07 -11.36 -11.15
CA ALA A 275 12.89 -11.46 -12.61
C ALA A 275 12.94 -10.11 -13.33
N PHE A 276 12.37 -9.04 -12.75
CA PHE A 276 12.39 -7.72 -13.36
C PHE A 276 13.82 -7.19 -13.59
N TYR A 277 14.72 -7.42 -12.67
CA TYR A 277 16.10 -6.96 -12.77
C TYR A 277 16.90 -7.73 -13.84
N GLN A 278 16.58 -9.02 -14.01
CA GLN A 278 17.13 -9.84 -15.10
C GLN A 278 16.59 -9.36 -16.46
N ILE A 279 15.31 -8.99 -16.55
CA ILE A 279 14.73 -8.37 -17.75
C ILE A 279 15.42 -7.05 -18.08
N ALA A 280 15.71 -6.22 -17.08
CA ALA A 280 16.44 -4.98 -17.26
C ALA A 280 17.87 -5.24 -17.81
N GLU A 281 18.54 -6.33 -17.32
CA GLU A 281 19.84 -6.75 -17.83
C GLU A 281 19.79 -7.20 -19.30
N ILE A 282 18.77 -7.96 -19.65
CA ILE A 282 18.54 -8.39 -21.05
C ILE A 282 18.30 -7.18 -21.97
N ALA A 283 17.51 -6.21 -21.51
CA ALA A 283 17.15 -5.03 -22.30
C ALA A 283 18.31 -4.05 -22.52
N GLY A 284 19.09 -3.78 -21.48
CA GLY A 284 20.09 -2.70 -21.49
C GLY A 284 21.46 -3.10 -20.98
N GLY A 285 21.66 -4.34 -20.53
CA GLY A 285 22.90 -4.80 -19.93
C GLY A 285 23.00 -4.49 -18.44
N ALA A 286 24.16 -4.85 -17.86
CA ALA A 286 24.42 -4.79 -16.42
C ALA A 286 24.14 -3.41 -15.79
N TRP A 287 24.41 -2.32 -16.49
CA TRP A 287 24.17 -0.96 -15.97
C TRP A 287 22.69 -0.69 -15.69
N LEU A 288 21.77 -1.21 -16.54
CA LEU A 288 20.32 -1.00 -16.34
C LEU A 288 19.81 -1.90 -15.20
N LYS A 289 20.32 -3.13 -15.09
CA LYS A 289 20.09 -3.99 -13.92
C LYS A 289 20.47 -3.27 -12.63
N TRP A 290 21.72 -2.78 -12.53
CA TRP A 290 22.20 -2.05 -11.36
C TRP A 290 21.35 -0.82 -11.05
N LEU A 291 20.97 -0.05 -12.07
CA LEU A 291 20.14 1.15 -11.92
C LEU A 291 18.78 0.80 -11.31
N THR A 292 18.10 -0.23 -11.81
CA THR A 292 16.78 -0.65 -11.32
C THR A 292 16.85 -1.24 -9.92
N ILE A 293 17.89 -2.00 -9.59
CA ILE A 293 18.11 -2.56 -8.26
C ILE A 293 18.38 -1.45 -7.24
N ILE A 294 19.30 -0.52 -7.54
CA ILE A 294 19.61 0.59 -6.63
C ILE A 294 18.37 1.47 -6.43
N ALA A 295 17.60 1.74 -7.49
CA ALA A 295 16.37 2.49 -7.36
C ALA A 295 15.37 1.78 -6.42
N THR A 296 15.17 0.48 -6.56
CA THR A 296 14.30 -0.30 -5.67
C THR A 296 14.83 -0.30 -4.23
N ALA A 297 16.13 -0.54 -4.02
CA ALA A 297 16.73 -0.55 -2.69
C ALA A 297 16.57 0.81 -1.97
N VAL A 298 16.70 1.91 -2.70
CA VAL A 298 16.54 3.26 -2.14
C VAL A 298 15.07 3.61 -1.92
N ALA A 299 14.21 3.36 -2.92
CA ALA A 299 12.79 3.70 -2.85
C ALA A 299 12.07 2.84 -1.82
N TRP A 300 12.18 1.52 -1.89
CA TRP A 300 11.48 0.60 -1.00
C TRP A 300 12.22 0.39 0.33
N GLY A 301 13.51 0.03 0.25
CA GLY A 301 14.29 -0.39 1.43
C GLY A 301 14.63 0.74 2.39
N ILE A 302 14.69 1.98 1.92
CA ILE A 302 15.04 3.14 2.75
C ILE A 302 13.86 4.11 2.85
N ALA A 303 13.43 4.71 1.73
CA ALA A 303 12.49 5.82 1.79
C ALA A 303 11.09 5.40 2.28
N ASP A 304 10.49 4.42 1.62
CA ASP A 304 9.15 3.96 1.95
C ASP A 304 9.13 3.16 3.27
N ALA A 305 10.11 2.27 3.47
CA ALA A 305 10.24 1.52 4.71
C ALA A 305 10.43 2.41 5.94
N LEU A 306 11.16 3.53 5.82
CA LEU A 306 11.32 4.50 6.89
C LEU A 306 9.97 5.12 7.28
N VAL A 307 9.20 5.54 6.28
CA VAL A 307 7.88 6.15 6.48
C VAL A 307 6.89 5.12 7.04
N ALA A 308 6.85 3.93 6.48
CA ALA A 308 5.98 2.85 6.93
C ALA A 308 6.27 2.44 8.39
N GLN A 309 7.55 2.22 8.73
CA GLN A 309 7.95 1.90 10.10
C GLN A 309 7.60 3.04 11.08
N ALA A 310 7.80 4.31 10.69
CA ALA A 310 7.45 5.46 11.53
C ALA A 310 5.93 5.55 11.75
N ALA A 311 5.14 5.35 10.70
CA ALA A 311 3.68 5.43 10.76
C ALA A 311 3.11 4.40 11.73
N ILE A 312 3.46 3.11 11.56
CA ILE A 312 2.98 2.06 12.46
C ILE A 312 3.49 2.23 13.90
N SER A 313 4.73 2.70 14.08
CA SER A 313 5.27 2.96 15.42
C SER A 313 4.48 4.05 16.16
N ARG A 314 4.05 5.10 15.44
CA ARG A 314 3.21 6.17 16.00
C ARG A 314 1.78 5.68 16.32
N VAL A 315 1.22 4.80 15.50
CA VAL A 315 -0.09 4.18 15.77
C VAL A 315 -0.02 3.33 17.04
N LEU A 316 0.99 2.46 17.18
CA LEU A 316 1.18 1.64 18.38
C LEU A 316 1.38 2.50 19.63
N TYR A 317 2.18 3.56 19.54
CA TYR A 317 2.37 4.54 20.59
C TYR A 317 1.05 5.19 21.02
N SER A 318 0.27 5.69 20.07
CA SER A 318 -1.03 6.33 20.34
C SER A 318 -2.00 5.36 21.03
N MET A 319 -2.14 4.14 20.50
CA MET A 319 -2.98 3.10 21.11
C MET A 319 -2.55 2.75 22.54
N ALA A 320 -1.23 2.75 22.82
CA ALA A 320 -0.71 2.50 24.16
C ALA A 320 -0.96 3.70 25.09
N ARG A 321 -0.83 4.92 24.62
CA ARG A 321 -1.19 6.14 25.34
C ARG A 321 -2.66 6.12 25.74
N ASP A 322 -3.53 5.72 24.84
CA ASP A 322 -4.98 5.58 25.06
C ASP A 322 -5.36 4.34 25.87
N ARG A 323 -4.38 3.63 26.46
CA ARG A 323 -4.55 2.42 27.28
C ARG A 323 -5.18 1.22 26.56
N LYS A 324 -5.13 1.20 25.23
CA LYS A 324 -5.60 0.08 24.40
C LYS A 324 -4.52 -0.98 24.18
N LEU A 325 -3.25 -0.59 24.35
CA LEU A 325 -2.07 -1.47 24.32
C LEU A 325 -1.25 -1.30 25.62
N PRO A 326 -0.27 -2.19 25.88
CA PRO A 326 0.60 -2.09 27.05
C PRO A 326 1.29 -0.73 27.13
N LYS A 327 1.25 -0.07 28.28
CA LYS A 327 1.81 1.28 28.52
C LYS A 327 3.30 1.43 28.16
N ILE A 328 4.05 0.33 28.12
CA ILE A 328 5.46 0.35 27.74
C ILE A 328 5.68 0.90 26.33
N LEU A 329 4.73 0.65 25.42
CA LEU A 329 4.78 1.14 24.04
C LEU A 329 4.56 2.66 23.93
N ALA A 330 4.02 3.29 24.97
CA ALA A 330 3.87 4.74 25.07
C ALA A 330 5.13 5.46 25.58
N LYS A 331 6.25 4.74 25.77
CA LYS A 331 7.50 5.38 26.17
C LYS A 331 8.16 6.14 25.02
N VAL A 332 8.54 7.37 25.32
CA VAL A 332 9.22 8.31 24.42
C VAL A 332 10.70 8.39 24.77
N HIS A 333 11.56 8.44 23.75
CA HIS A 333 13.01 8.56 23.97
C HIS A 333 13.35 9.90 24.65
N PRO A 334 14.15 9.91 25.75
CA PRO A 334 14.40 11.14 26.53
C PRO A 334 14.97 12.29 25.71
N LYS A 335 15.93 12.00 24.83
CA LYS A 335 16.63 12.98 23.99
C LYS A 335 15.89 13.28 22.69
N PHE A 336 15.49 12.26 21.93
CA PHE A 336 14.98 12.42 20.58
C PHE A 336 13.45 12.60 20.51
N LYS A 337 12.73 12.37 21.62
CA LYS A 337 11.27 12.52 21.70
C LYS A 337 10.48 11.66 20.72
N THR A 338 11.02 10.51 20.31
CA THR A 338 10.43 9.53 19.39
C THR A 338 9.91 8.32 20.17
N PRO A 339 8.91 7.57 19.66
CA PRO A 339 8.32 6.39 20.32
C PRO A 339 9.23 5.17 20.14
N TYR A 340 10.44 5.20 20.70
CA TYR A 340 11.50 4.22 20.43
C TYR A 340 11.13 2.77 20.77
N ILE A 341 10.32 2.51 21.81
CA ILE A 341 9.89 1.15 22.16
C ILE A 341 8.97 0.59 21.07
N SER A 342 8.02 1.38 20.59
CA SER A 342 7.15 0.98 19.49
C SER A 342 7.94 0.74 18.21
N THR A 343 8.93 1.60 17.90
CA THR A 343 9.84 1.42 16.75
C THR A 343 10.64 0.14 16.86
N MET A 344 11.19 -0.17 18.04
CA MET A 344 11.91 -1.42 18.30
C MET A 344 11.01 -2.65 18.15
N LEU A 345 9.76 -2.56 18.64
CA LEU A 345 8.79 -3.65 18.47
C LEU A 345 8.51 -3.92 16.99
N VAL A 346 8.31 -2.88 16.18
CA VAL A 346 8.11 -3.02 14.73
C VAL A 346 9.34 -3.65 14.08
N ALA A 347 10.55 -3.24 14.46
CA ALA A 347 11.79 -3.83 13.96
C ALA A 347 11.90 -5.33 14.28
N ILE A 348 11.54 -5.74 15.51
CA ILE A 348 11.53 -7.16 15.91
C ILE A 348 10.48 -7.94 15.12
N ILE A 349 9.28 -7.40 14.96
CA ILE A 349 8.22 -8.03 14.15
C ILE A 349 8.70 -8.15 12.71
N SER A 350 9.28 -7.10 12.12
CA SER A 350 9.83 -7.14 10.77
C SER A 350 10.91 -8.21 10.64
N LEU A 351 11.83 -8.34 11.61
CA LEU A 351 12.86 -9.37 11.58
C LEU A 351 12.27 -10.79 11.60
N ILE A 352 11.25 -11.02 12.43
CA ILE A 352 10.55 -12.31 12.50
C ILE A 352 9.85 -12.59 11.17
N VAL A 353 9.06 -11.64 10.66
CA VAL A 353 8.30 -11.79 9.41
C VAL A 353 9.25 -12.04 8.23
N THR A 354 10.32 -11.25 8.10
CA THR A 354 11.29 -11.42 7.02
C THR A 354 12.00 -12.77 7.06
N SER A 355 12.24 -13.33 8.26
CA SER A 355 12.83 -14.64 8.41
C SER A 355 11.94 -15.78 7.88
N PHE A 356 10.61 -15.61 7.95
CA PHE A 356 9.65 -16.59 7.41
C PHE A 356 9.36 -16.39 5.92
N PHE A 357 9.41 -15.16 5.43
CA PHE A 357 8.98 -14.79 4.09
C PHE A 357 10.14 -14.36 3.17
N ALA A 358 11.40 -14.58 3.54
CA ALA A 358 12.57 -14.13 2.81
C ALA A 358 12.59 -14.52 1.31
N ASN A 359 12.02 -15.69 0.96
CA ASN A 359 11.90 -16.18 -0.41
C ASN A 359 10.44 -16.40 -0.82
N ARG A 360 9.51 -15.61 -0.26
CA ARG A 360 8.06 -15.76 -0.42
C ARG A 360 7.38 -14.41 -0.51
N ILE A 361 7.93 -13.53 -1.37
CA ILE A 361 7.43 -12.14 -1.51
C ILE A 361 5.93 -12.15 -1.88
N GLY A 362 5.52 -13.02 -2.80
CA GLY A 362 4.12 -13.12 -3.21
C GLY A 362 3.17 -13.51 -2.08
N GLU A 363 3.56 -14.46 -1.22
CA GLU A 363 2.75 -14.87 -0.06
C GLU A 363 2.65 -13.73 0.96
N LEU A 364 3.77 -13.04 1.24
CA LEU A 364 3.77 -11.88 2.14
C LEU A 364 2.90 -10.75 1.61
N ALA A 365 2.99 -10.44 0.32
CA ALA A 365 2.14 -9.49 -0.37
C ALA A 365 0.64 -9.85 -0.22
N SER A 366 0.33 -11.12 -0.39
CA SER A 366 -1.03 -11.64 -0.27
C SER A 366 -1.58 -11.53 1.16
N VAL A 367 -0.75 -11.77 2.19
CA VAL A 367 -1.15 -11.60 3.61
C VAL A 367 -1.47 -10.13 3.91
N ILE A 368 -0.65 -9.21 3.42
CA ILE A 368 -0.89 -7.77 3.53
C ILE A 368 -2.22 -7.41 2.87
N ASN A 369 -2.42 -7.90 1.65
CA ASN A 369 -3.63 -7.63 0.88
C ASN A 369 -4.89 -8.20 1.53
N PHE A 370 -4.83 -9.31 2.28
CA PHE A 370 -5.98 -9.78 3.06
C PHE A 370 -6.51 -8.70 3.99
N GLY A 371 -5.62 -8.04 4.72
CA GLY A 371 -5.97 -6.95 5.64
C GLY A 371 -6.59 -5.76 4.92
N ALA A 372 -5.89 -5.24 3.91
CA ALA A 372 -6.31 -4.08 3.15
C ALA A 372 -7.63 -4.32 2.39
N LEU A 373 -7.72 -5.42 1.63
CA LEU A 373 -8.93 -5.74 0.85
C LEU A 373 -10.15 -5.97 1.75
N THR A 374 -9.97 -6.63 2.92
CA THR A 374 -11.07 -6.81 3.86
C THR A 374 -11.53 -5.45 4.42
N ALA A 375 -10.61 -4.56 4.75
CA ALA A 375 -10.94 -3.21 5.17
C ALA A 375 -11.68 -2.42 4.06
N PHE A 376 -11.30 -2.59 2.80
CA PHE A 376 -11.99 -1.97 1.66
C PHE A 376 -13.41 -2.51 1.44
N LEU A 377 -13.67 -3.79 1.75
CA LEU A 377 -15.05 -4.30 1.78
C LEU A 377 -15.90 -3.55 2.83
N PHE A 378 -15.35 -3.29 4.03
CA PHE A 378 -16.02 -2.46 5.03
C PHE A 378 -16.25 -1.03 4.53
N LEU A 379 -15.32 -0.46 3.77
CA LEU A 379 -15.48 0.87 3.17
C LEU A 379 -16.69 0.93 2.23
N HIS A 380 -16.78 -0.02 1.29
CA HIS A 380 -17.91 -0.07 0.34
C HIS A 380 -19.25 -0.20 1.06
N VAL A 381 -19.33 -1.11 2.06
CA VAL A 381 -20.52 -1.26 2.91
C VAL A 381 -20.82 0.04 3.66
N SER A 382 -19.80 0.74 4.14
CA SER A 382 -19.96 2.02 4.86
C SER A 382 -20.63 3.09 4.00
N VAL A 383 -20.26 3.20 2.71
CA VAL A 383 -20.90 4.12 1.76
C VAL A 383 -22.39 3.79 1.64
N ILE A 384 -22.72 2.52 1.39
CA ILE A 384 -24.11 2.09 1.19
C ILE A 384 -24.94 2.33 2.45
N VAL A 385 -24.46 1.85 3.60
CA VAL A 385 -25.18 1.98 4.88
C VAL A 385 -25.38 3.44 5.26
N TYR A 386 -24.34 4.28 5.11
CA TYR A 386 -24.44 5.69 5.47
C TYR A 386 -25.39 6.47 4.55
N PHE A 387 -25.15 6.41 3.23
CA PHE A 387 -25.90 7.27 2.31
C PHE A 387 -27.29 6.71 2.00
N ILE A 388 -27.45 5.42 1.76
CA ILE A 388 -28.76 4.81 1.46
C ILE A 388 -29.52 4.54 2.75
N GLY A 389 -28.86 3.89 3.73
CA GLY A 389 -29.52 3.51 4.99
C GLY A 389 -29.87 4.71 5.87
N LYS A 390 -28.85 5.51 6.26
CA LYS A 390 -29.02 6.60 7.25
C LYS A 390 -29.49 7.90 6.61
N LYS A 391 -28.87 8.34 5.48
CA LYS A 391 -29.15 9.63 4.83
C LYS A 391 -30.28 9.59 3.81
N LYS A 392 -30.79 8.39 3.44
CA LYS A 392 -31.86 8.19 2.44
C LYS A 392 -31.59 8.88 1.11
N SER A 393 -30.32 8.85 0.66
CA SER A 393 -29.91 9.49 -0.59
C SER A 393 -30.59 8.84 -1.80
N LYS A 394 -30.99 9.67 -2.75
CA LYS A 394 -31.57 9.24 -4.03
C LYS A 394 -30.51 9.08 -5.14
N ASN A 395 -29.24 9.42 -4.88
CA ASN A 395 -28.17 9.20 -5.86
C ASN A 395 -27.69 7.75 -5.79
N TYR A 396 -28.50 6.85 -6.35
CA TYR A 396 -28.21 5.41 -6.33
C TYR A 396 -26.94 5.05 -7.09
N MET A 397 -26.58 5.78 -8.15
CA MET A 397 -25.35 5.51 -8.89
C MET A 397 -24.12 5.66 -7.98
N LYS A 398 -23.96 6.82 -7.33
CA LYS A 398 -22.78 7.13 -6.50
C LYS A 398 -22.78 6.35 -5.17
N HIS A 399 -23.96 6.08 -4.58
CA HIS A 399 -24.05 5.63 -3.21
C HIS A 399 -24.49 4.16 -3.04
N LEU A 400 -24.87 3.48 -4.15
CA LEU A 400 -25.25 2.09 -4.14
C LEU A 400 -24.52 1.31 -5.24
N ILE A 401 -24.70 1.70 -6.52
CA ILE A 401 -24.22 0.90 -7.66
C ILE A 401 -22.68 0.85 -7.69
N LEU A 402 -22.01 1.99 -7.69
CA LEU A 402 -20.54 2.04 -7.73
C LEU A 402 -19.90 1.33 -6.52
N PRO A 403 -20.33 1.57 -5.26
CA PRO A 403 -19.81 0.81 -4.12
C PRO A 403 -20.13 -0.68 -4.17
N ALA A 404 -21.32 -1.08 -4.68
CA ALA A 404 -21.68 -2.49 -4.82
C ALA A 404 -20.81 -3.21 -5.86
N ILE A 405 -20.54 -2.57 -7.00
CA ILE A 405 -19.60 -3.09 -8.01
C ILE A 405 -18.21 -3.23 -7.39
N GLY A 406 -17.71 -2.20 -6.71
CA GLY A 406 -16.43 -2.23 -6.01
C GLY A 406 -16.37 -3.36 -4.98
N PHE A 407 -17.42 -3.52 -4.18
CA PHE A 407 -17.53 -4.63 -3.22
C PHE A 407 -17.41 -5.99 -3.91
N VAL A 408 -18.14 -6.22 -4.99
CA VAL A 408 -18.13 -7.52 -5.72
C VAL A 408 -16.74 -7.78 -6.31
N ILE A 409 -16.11 -6.79 -6.95
CA ILE A 409 -14.79 -6.95 -7.54
C ILE A 409 -13.75 -7.24 -6.44
N ILE A 410 -13.72 -6.43 -5.37
CA ILE A 410 -12.79 -6.63 -4.25
C ILE A 410 -13.06 -7.98 -3.56
N ALA A 411 -14.31 -8.39 -3.36
CA ALA A 411 -14.64 -9.69 -2.78
C ALA A 411 -14.16 -10.84 -3.67
N PHE A 412 -14.23 -10.69 -4.99
CA PHE A 412 -13.74 -11.70 -5.93
C PHE A 412 -12.20 -11.76 -5.94
N VAL A 413 -11.49 -10.63 -5.91
CA VAL A 413 -10.03 -10.58 -5.73
C VAL A 413 -9.65 -11.25 -4.41
N TRP A 414 -10.32 -10.86 -3.32
CA TRP A 414 -10.11 -11.42 -1.98
C TRP A 414 -10.33 -12.94 -1.91
N TYR A 415 -11.36 -13.44 -2.61
CA TYR A 415 -11.64 -14.87 -2.69
C TYR A 415 -10.51 -15.66 -3.36
N ASN A 416 -9.77 -15.04 -4.29
CA ASN A 416 -8.65 -15.64 -5.00
C ASN A 416 -7.28 -15.46 -4.31
N LEU A 417 -7.23 -14.87 -3.11
CA LEU A 417 -6.03 -14.90 -2.27
C LEU A 417 -5.59 -16.35 -2.01
N ASP A 418 -4.31 -16.57 -1.84
CA ASP A 418 -3.76 -17.89 -1.51
C ASP A 418 -4.27 -18.43 -0.15
N ALA A 419 -4.12 -19.75 0.05
CA ALA A 419 -4.65 -20.41 1.24
C ALA A 419 -3.95 -19.96 2.54
N LEU A 420 -2.62 -19.75 2.49
CA LEU A 420 -1.84 -19.32 3.66
C LEU A 420 -2.27 -17.92 4.11
N SER A 421 -2.43 -17.00 3.17
CA SER A 421 -2.87 -15.63 3.43
C SER A 421 -4.24 -15.57 4.06
N LYS A 422 -5.18 -16.39 3.57
CA LYS A 422 -6.51 -16.53 4.19
C LYS A 422 -6.42 -17.10 5.61
N GLN A 423 -5.63 -18.14 5.82
CA GLN A 423 -5.46 -18.72 7.17
C GLN A 423 -4.91 -17.70 8.16
N LEU A 424 -3.80 -17.03 7.81
CA LEU A 424 -3.19 -16.01 8.67
C LEU A 424 -4.12 -14.81 8.87
N GLY A 425 -4.81 -14.38 7.82
CA GLY A 425 -5.77 -13.29 7.88
C GLY A 425 -6.97 -13.59 8.77
N PHE A 426 -7.53 -14.81 8.70
CA PHE A 426 -8.62 -15.23 9.60
C PHE A 426 -8.17 -15.40 11.04
N ILE A 427 -6.95 -15.89 11.28
CA ILE A 427 -6.35 -15.92 12.63
C ILE A 427 -6.26 -14.50 13.18
N TRP A 428 -5.74 -13.56 12.38
CA TRP A 428 -5.65 -12.15 12.77
C TRP A 428 -7.01 -11.53 13.07
N LEU A 429 -8.00 -11.77 12.20
CA LEU A 429 -9.38 -11.33 12.41
C LEU A 429 -9.98 -11.94 13.70
N GLY A 430 -9.76 -13.23 13.94
CA GLY A 430 -10.21 -13.92 15.15
C GLY A 430 -9.64 -13.27 16.42
N ILE A 431 -8.34 -12.96 16.43
CA ILE A 431 -7.69 -12.23 17.53
C ILE A 431 -8.37 -10.86 17.72
N GLY A 432 -8.64 -10.13 16.65
CA GLY A 432 -9.32 -8.83 16.70
C GLY A 432 -10.73 -8.91 17.29
N ILE A 433 -11.49 -9.93 16.91
CA ILE A 433 -12.84 -10.16 17.44
C ILE A 433 -12.80 -10.48 18.94
N VAL A 434 -11.91 -11.38 19.37
CA VAL A 434 -11.73 -11.70 20.80
C VAL A 434 -11.32 -10.44 21.56
N TYR A 435 -10.39 -9.67 21.03
CA TYR A 435 -9.95 -8.43 21.67
C TYR A 435 -11.08 -7.39 21.78
N LEU A 436 -11.91 -7.24 20.75
CA LEU A 436 -13.10 -6.39 20.78
C LEU A 436 -14.09 -6.83 21.87
N ILE A 437 -14.32 -8.13 22.02
CA ILE A 437 -15.20 -8.69 23.07
C ILE A 437 -14.65 -8.35 24.46
N VAL A 438 -13.35 -8.55 24.68
CA VAL A 438 -12.69 -8.21 25.95
C VAL A 438 -12.80 -6.72 26.26
N LEU A 439 -12.60 -5.84 25.27
CA LEU A 439 -12.76 -4.40 25.46
C LEU A 439 -14.18 -4.04 25.88
N LYS A 440 -15.20 -4.63 25.25
CA LYS A 440 -16.61 -4.41 25.61
C LYS A 440 -16.94 -4.93 27.02
N MET A 441 -16.44 -6.11 27.39
CA MET A 441 -16.66 -6.69 28.72
C MET A 441 -16.02 -5.88 29.84
N THR A 442 -14.84 -5.30 29.57
CA THR A 442 -14.12 -4.46 30.54
C THR A 442 -14.63 -3.02 30.60
N LYS A 443 -15.72 -2.69 29.88
CA LYS A 443 -16.27 -1.32 29.75
C LYS A 443 -15.23 -0.29 29.32
N ARG A 444 -14.12 -0.72 28.70
CA ARG A 444 -13.17 0.20 28.06
C ARG A 444 -13.79 0.75 26.79
N ASP A 445 -13.64 2.05 26.59
CA ASP A 445 -14.18 2.71 25.40
C ASP A 445 -13.60 2.04 24.15
N THR A 446 -14.46 1.55 23.26
CA THR A 446 -14.08 0.94 21.98
C THR A 446 -13.77 2.00 20.93
N ARG A 447 -14.02 3.27 21.23
CA ARG A 447 -13.64 4.40 20.36
C ARG A 447 -12.13 4.59 20.46
N ILE A 448 -11.46 4.64 19.34
CA ILE A 448 -10.14 5.23 19.26
C ILE A 448 -10.40 6.73 19.32
N ASN A 449 -10.19 7.39 20.46
CA ASN A 449 -10.26 8.83 20.53
C ASN A 449 -9.11 9.38 19.69
N LEU A 450 -9.45 9.89 18.51
CA LEU A 450 -8.55 10.69 17.68
C LEU A 450 -8.57 12.17 18.11
N ASP A 451 -9.17 12.44 19.29
CA ASP A 451 -9.56 13.78 19.76
C ASP A 451 -8.56 14.40 20.76
N GLU A 452 -7.37 13.80 21.00
CA GLU A 452 -6.31 14.41 21.81
C GLU A 452 -5.01 14.61 21.07
#